data_e1a261d1547d53ce3182f33560985c7a
#
_entry.id   e1a261d1547d53ce3182f33560985c7a
#
_cell.length_a   1.000
_cell.length_b   1.000
_cell.length_c   1.000
_cell.angle_alpha   90.00
_cell.angle_beta   90.00
_cell.angle_gamma   90.00
#
_symmetry.space_group_name_H-M   'P 1'
#
loop_
_entity.id
_entity.type
_entity.pdbx_description
1 polymer ?
#
loop_
_entity_poly.entity_id
_entity_poly.type
_entity_poly.pdbx_seq_one_letter_code
_entity_poly.pdbx_strand_id
1 'polypeptide(L)'
;VIWNSSTSLLDVLAASSGDYPSDELNSFSSYLAYQCYLINRNEDEEDPNFGYYHSIFHNGEIVAQTKSMKEDGNQGEYAFSFGTNYKDKLYLGLTIGIQSIWYKMHSGYTEAPSENSPSGLDYYTYYEYKKMNGVGTNLKFGVIYRPIPEIRLGAAIHTPTWYNMNYSMATSIYSSFYTSQDPSNGREGYDFDFYSPDY
;
A
#
# COMPACT_ATOMS: atom_id res chain seq x y z
N VAL A 1 -5.51 -18.73 -5.53
CA VAL A 1 -4.17 -19.33 -5.36
C VAL A 1 -3.56 -19.49 -6.73
N ILE A 2 -2.33 -19.02 -6.88
CA ILE A 2 -1.53 -19.19 -8.10
C ILE A 2 -0.28 -19.98 -7.71
N TRP A 3 0.11 -20.96 -8.51
CA TRP A 3 1.37 -21.68 -8.36
C TRP A 3 2.41 -21.04 -9.27
N ASN A 4 3.53 -20.63 -8.69
CA ASN A 4 4.61 -19.93 -9.40
C ASN A 4 5.96 -20.58 -9.07
N SER A 5 6.78 -20.83 -10.09
CA SER A 5 8.14 -21.35 -9.96
C SER A 5 9.21 -20.35 -10.38
N SER A 6 8.82 -19.14 -10.75
CA SER A 6 9.72 -18.18 -11.37
C SER A 6 10.08 -17.00 -10.47
N THR A 7 9.16 -16.61 -9.60
CA THR A 7 9.35 -15.42 -8.75
C THR A 7 8.60 -15.56 -7.44
N SER A 8 9.24 -15.17 -6.35
CA SER A 8 8.65 -14.96 -5.04
C SER A 8 8.75 -13.48 -4.66
N LEU A 9 7.88 -13.02 -3.77
CA LEU A 9 8.05 -11.70 -3.15
C LEU A 9 9.39 -11.62 -2.40
N LEU A 10 9.84 -12.73 -1.80
CA LEU A 10 11.11 -12.78 -1.08
C LEU A 10 12.32 -12.56 -2.00
N ASP A 11 12.26 -13.05 -3.24
CA ASP A 11 13.32 -12.80 -4.24
C ASP A 11 13.41 -11.30 -4.56
N VAL A 12 12.27 -10.63 -4.68
CA VAL A 12 12.21 -9.17 -4.91
C VAL A 12 12.72 -8.40 -3.71
N LEU A 13 12.35 -8.81 -2.49
CA LEU A 13 12.83 -8.18 -1.26
C LEU A 13 14.33 -8.38 -1.08
N ALA A 14 14.85 -9.57 -1.31
CA ALA A 14 16.28 -9.86 -1.26
C ALA A 14 17.06 -9.03 -2.30
N ALA A 15 16.60 -9.00 -3.55
CA ALA A 15 17.23 -8.21 -4.60
C ALA A 15 17.21 -6.70 -4.31
N SER A 16 16.12 -6.18 -3.72
CA SER A 16 16.01 -4.77 -3.34
C SER A 16 16.86 -4.40 -2.11
N SER A 17 17.29 -5.37 -1.32
CA SER A 17 18.14 -5.19 -0.15
C SER A 17 19.61 -4.96 -0.51
N GLY A 18 20.04 -5.39 -1.71
CA GLY A 18 21.42 -5.21 -2.17
C GLY A 18 22.44 -5.74 -1.17
N ASP A 19 23.47 -4.92 -0.89
CA ASP A 19 24.52 -5.18 0.12
C ASP A 19 24.38 -4.30 1.37
N TYR A 20 23.24 -3.64 1.56
CA TYR A 20 23.01 -2.76 2.70
C TYR A 20 23.12 -3.51 4.05
N PRO A 21 23.64 -2.86 5.10
CA PRO A 21 23.54 -3.38 6.46
C PRO A 21 22.09 -3.66 6.86
N SER A 22 21.88 -4.62 7.75
CA SER A 22 20.53 -5.06 8.15
C SER A 22 19.70 -3.95 8.83
N ASP A 23 20.34 -2.99 9.47
CA ASP A 23 19.72 -1.83 10.12
C ASP A 23 19.35 -0.69 9.12
N GLU A 24 19.87 -0.75 7.90
CA GLU A 24 19.52 0.17 6.81
C GLU A 24 18.45 -0.38 5.84
N LEU A 25 17.99 -1.61 6.07
CA LEU A 25 16.94 -2.22 5.26
C LEU A 25 15.62 -1.46 5.39
N ASN A 26 14.78 -1.55 4.34
CA ASN A 26 13.45 -0.96 4.36
C ASN A 26 12.60 -1.55 5.49
N SER A 27 12.28 -0.72 6.50
CA SER A 27 11.56 -1.12 7.72
C SER A 27 10.15 -1.66 7.46
N PHE A 28 9.52 -1.30 6.34
CA PHE A 28 8.17 -1.76 5.98
C PHE A 28 8.15 -3.11 5.25
N SER A 29 9.31 -3.64 4.85
CA SER A 29 9.35 -4.85 4.03
C SER A 29 10.59 -5.71 4.27
N SER A 30 11.74 -5.36 3.70
CA SER A 30 12.94 -6.20 3.74
C SER A 30 13.45 -6.44 5.16
N TYR A 31 13.39 -5.43 6.04
CA TYR A 31 13.79 -5.58 7.43
C TYR A 31 12.92 -6.61 8.16
N LEU A 32 11.59 -6.57 7.93
CA LEU A 32 10.67 -7.54 8.53
C LEU A 32 10.93 -8.96 8.01
N ALA A 33 11.18 -9.09 6.70
CA ALA A 33 11.50 -10.38 6.09
C ALA A 33 12.81 -10.95 6.63
N TYR A 34 13.81 -10.11 6.86
CA TYR A 34 15.08 -10.49 7.50
C TYR A 34 14.88 -10.96 8.95
N GLN A 35 14.11 -10.22 9.75
CA GLN A 35 13.81 -10.56 11.14
C GLN A 35 13.00 -11.87 11.27
N CYS A 36 12.21 -12.20 10.26
CA CYS A 36 11.44 -13.46 10.19
C CYS A 36 12.19 -14.59 9.48
N TYR A 37 13.50 -14.46 9.24
CA TYR A 37 14.36 -15.45 8.59
C TYR A 37 13.93 -15.85 7.17
N LEU A 38 13.19 -14.97 6.48
CA LEU A 38 12.70 -15.21 5.14
C LEU A 38 13.68 -14.78 4.05
N ILE A 39 14.51 -13.78 4.35
CA ILE A 39 15.68 -13.42 3.57
C ILE A 39 16.90 -13.40 4.50
N ASN A 40 18.03 -13.86 4.01
CA ASN A 40 19.24 -13.98 4.79
C ASN A 40 20.41 -13.32 4.06
N ARG A 41 21.31 -12.69 4.82
CA ARG A 41 22.53 -12.11 4.29
C ARG A 41 23.57 -13.21 4.08
N ASN A 42 24.25 -13.18 2.95
CA ASN A 42 25.38 -14.06 2.71
C ASN A 42 26.60 -13.57 3.50
N GLU A 43 27.05 -14.37 4.48
CA GLU A 43 28.18 -14.08 5.37
C GLU A 43 29.45 -14.84 4.99
N ASP A 44 29.44 -15.60 3.88
CA ASP A 44 30.60 -16.31 3.37
C ASP A 44 31.48 -15.33 2.56
N GLU A 45 32.61 -14.93 3.14
CA GLU A 45 33.56 -13.99 2.54
C GLU A 45 34.23 -14.53 1.26
N GLU A 46 34.18 -15.84 1.02
CA GLU A 46 34.73 -16.46 -0.19
C GLU A 46 33.71 -16.49 -1.33
N ASP A 47 32.42 -16.25 -1.06
CA ASP A 47 31.35 -16.20 -2.07
C ASP A 47 31.38 -14.85 -2.81
N PRO A 48 31.31 -14.83 -4.16
CA PRO A 48 31.16 -13.59 -4.93
C PRO A 48 29.96 -12.72 -4.56
N ASN A 49 28.94 -13.30 -3.90
CA ASN A 49 27.76 -12.61 -3.41
C ASN A 49 27.84 -12.27 -1.91
N PHE A 50 29.04 -12.23 -1.33
CA PHE A 50 29.23 -11.82 0.06
C PHE A 50 28.54 -10.48 0.34
N GLY A 51 27.79 -10.44 1.43
CA GLY A 51 27.06 -9.26 1.87
C GLY A 51 25.67 -9.07 1.22
N TYR A 52 25.38 -9.72 0.09
CA TYR A 52 24.06 -9.65 -0.54
C TYR A 52 23.05 -10.55 0.15
N TYR A 53 21.79 -10.18 0.02
CA TYR A 53 20.67 -10.97 0.57
C TYR A 53 20.19 -11.99 -0.45
N HIS A 54 19.77 -13.13 0.04
CA HIS A 54 19.10 -14.18 -0.73
C HIS A 54 17.80 -14.59 -0.04
N SER A 55 16.82 -14.99 -0.85
CA SER A 55 15.56 -15.59 -0.40
C SER A 55 15.82 -16.96 0.22
N ILE A 56 14.98 -17.36 1.17
CA ILE A 56 14.99 -18.73 1.69
C ILE A 56 14.58 -19.76 0.63
N PHE A 57 13.84 -19.35 -0.40
CA PHE A 57 13.44 -20.23 -1.49
C PHE A 57 14.60 -20.49 -2.44
N HIS A 58 14.69 -21.75 -2.90
CA HIS A 58 15.68 -22.15 -3.87
C HIS A 58 15.22 -21.84 -5.30
N ASN A 59 16.17 -21.64 -6.21
CA ASN A 59 15.87 -21.41 -7.63
C ASN A 59 15.00 -22.52 -8.21
N GLY A 60 13.85 -22.15 -8.79
CA GLY A 60 12.89 -23.07 -9.38
C GLY A 60 11.93 -23.74 -8.39
N GLU A 61 11.99 -23.37 -7.13
CA GLU A 61 11.03 -23.84 -6.14
C GLU A 61 9.63 -23.31 -6.45
N ILE A 62 8.64 -24.21 -6.38
CA ILE A 62 7.24 -23.87 -6.68
C ILE A 62 6.58 -23.38 -5.40
N VAL A 63 6.05 -22.18 -5.43
CA VAL A 63 5.32 -21.56 -4.33
C VAL A 63 3.86 -21.30 -4.69
N ALA A 64 2.97 -21.58 -3.76
CA ALA A 64 1.56 -21.19 -3.83
C ALA A 64 1.41 -19.76 -3.34
N GLN A 65 0.94 -18.86 -4.19
CA GLN A 65 0.75 -17.46 -3.89
C GLN A 65 -0.73 -17.14 -3.71
N THR A 66 -1.08 -16.48 -2.62
CA THR A 66 -2.45 -16.04 -2.32
C THR A 66 -2.43 -14.60 -1.87
N LYS A 67 -3.29 -13.77 -2.46
CA LYS A 67 -3.50 -12.38 -2.02
C LYS A 67 -4.96 -12.17 -1.66
N SER A 68 -5.19 -11.63 -0.46
CA SER A 68 -6.49 -11.14 -0.01
C SER A 68 -6.37 -9.64 0.25
N MET A 69 -7.34 -8.87 -0.22
CA MET A 69 -7.36 -7.42 -0.03
C MET A 69 -8.79 -6.97 0.25
N LYS A 70 -8.93 -6.14 1.27
CA LYS A 70 -10.18 -5.48 1.62
C LYS A 70 -9.94 -3.99 1.69
N GLU A 71 -10.73 -3.25 0.91
CA GLU A 71 -10.70 -1.79 0.86
C GLU A 71 -12.07 -1.24 1.22
N ASP A 72 -12.07 -0.24 2.08
CA ASP A 72 -13.25 0.51 2.47
C ASP A 72 -12.92 2.01 2.37
N GLY A 73 -13.81 2.80 1.78
CA GLY A 73 -13.57 4.23 1.67
C GLY A 73 -14.78 5.02 1.22
N ASN A 74 -14.72 6.31 1.47
CA ASN A 74 -15.73 7.26 1.09
C ASN A 74 -15.08 8.60 0.74
N GLN A 75 -15.59 9.25 -0.30
CA GLN A 75 -15.31 10.64 -0.63
C GLN A 75 -16.63 11.37 -0.78
N GLY A 76 -16.82 12.43 -0.01
CA GLY A 76 -18.00 13.28 -0.05
C GLY A 76 -17.65 14.75 -0.23
N GLU A 77 -18.58 15.55 -0.77
CA GLU A 77 -18.47 17.01 -0.85
C GLU A 77 -19.72 17.65 -0.27
N TYR A 78 -19.54 18.56 0.65
CA TYR A 78 -20.56 19.51 1.09
C TYR A 78 -20.37 20.79 0.28
N ALA A 79 -21.35 21.12 -0.54
CA ALA A 79 -21.32 22.30 -1.42
C ALA A 79 -22.32 23.36 -0.94
N PHE A 80 -21.84 24.53 -0.57
CA PHE A 80 -22.65 25.68 -0.22
C PHE A 80 -22.63 26.66 -1.38
N SER A 81 -23.77 26.83 -2.05
CA SER A 81 -23.90 27.63 -3.26
C SER A 81 -24.77 28.86 -3.02
N PHE A 82 -24.29 30.00 -3.50
CA PHE A 82 -24.99 31.27 -3.52
C PHE A 82 -25.14 31.75 -4.95
N GLY A 83 -26.31 32.21 -5.28
CA GLY A 83 -26.57 32.75 -6.60
C GLY A 83 -27.34 34.08 -6.53
N THR A 84 -27.04 34.98 -7.46
CA THR A 84 -27.76 36.24 -7.60
C THR A 84 -28.06 36.54 -9.07
N ASN A 85 -29.12 37.28 -9.28
CA ASN A 85 -29.57 37.74 -10.60
C ASN A 85 -29.65 39.28 -10.58
N TYR A 86 -28.99 39.91 -11.51
CA TYR A 86 -29.08 41.35 -11.70
C TYR A 86 -29.78 41.68 -13.02
N LYS A 87 -30.98 42.30 -12.89
CA LYS A 87 -31.80 42.78 -14.01
C LYS A 87 -32.11 41.72 -15.11
N ASP A 88 -32.18 40.46 -14.74
CA ASP A 88 -32.36 39.31 -15.67
C ASP A 88 -31.34 39.23 -16.82
N LYS A 89 -30.22 39.93 -16.66
CA LYS A 89 -29.10 39.98 -17.63
C LYS A 89 -27.83 39.37 -17.12
N LEU A 90 -27.57 39.46 -15.84
CA LEU A 90 -26.34 38.96 -15.25
C LEU A 90 -26.66 38.04 -14.06
N TYR A 91 -26.23 36.79 -14.15
CA TYR A 91 -26.36 35.79 -13.10
C TYR A 91 -24.97 35.46 -12.60
N LEU A 92 -24.77 35.53 -11.30
CA LEU A 92 -23.52 35.20 -10.63
C LEU A 92 -23.76 34.06 -9.68
N GLY A 93 -22.80 33.11 -9.62
CA GLY A 93 -22.83 31.99 -8.71
C GLY A 93 -21.48 31.83 -8.03
N LEU A 94 -21.49 31.55 -6.74
CA LEU A 94 -20.34 31.19 -5.94
C LEU A 94 -20.65 29.91 -5.17
N THR A 95 -19.74 28.97 -5.20
CA THR A 95 -19.84 27.74 -4.40
C THR A 95 -18.57 27.54 -3.59
N ILE A 96 -18.75 27.25 -2.31
CA ILE A 96 -17.70 26.79 -1.40
C ILE A 96 -17.90 25.29 -1.24
N GLY A 97 -16.91 24.49 -1.65
CA GLY A 97 -16.88 23.06 -1.49
C GLY A 97 -16.00 22.65 -0.31
N ILE A 98 -16.53 21.82 0.58
CA ILE A 98 -15.78 21.16 1.65
C ILE A 98 -15.81 19.67 1.36
N GLN A 99 -14.66 19.11 1.04
CA GLN A 99 -14.50 17.69 0.72
C GLN A 99 -14.01 16.93 1.92
N SER A 100 -14.51 15.70 2.09
CA SER A 100 -14.07 14.76 3.11
C SER A 100 -13.68 13.46 2.43
N ILE A 101 -12.50 12.96 2.77
CA ILE A 101 -11.97 11.68 2.29
C ILE A 101 -11.68 10.80 3.50
N TRP A 102 -12.10 9.55 3.39
CA TRP A 102 -11.76 8.49 4.33
C TRP A 102 -11.52 7.20 3.57
N TYR A 103 -10.38 6.53 3.84
CA TYR A 103 -9.98 5.29 3.17
C TYR A 103 -9.24 4.39 4.14
N LYS A 104 -9.51 3.08 4.06
CA LYS A 104 -8.77 2.01 4.74
C LYS A 104 -8.53 0.86 3.79
N MET A 105 -7.36 0.25 3.91
CA MET A 105 -6.99 -0.97 3.21
C MET A 105 -6.37 -1.96 4.19
N HIS A 106 -6.80 -3.22 4.10
CA HIS A 106 -6.15 -4.37 4.71
C HIS A 106 -5.78 -5.35 3.60
N SER A 107 -4.53 -5.73 3.53
CA SER A 107 -4.03 -6.70 2.55
C SER A 107 -3.24 -7.77 3.28
N GLY A 108 -3.43 -9.04 2.89
CA GLY A 108 -2.62 -10.16 3.29
C GLY A 108 -2.11 -10.89 2.05
N TYR A 109 -0.80 -11.06 1.95
CA TYR A 109 -0.15 -11.80 0.89
C TYR A 109 0.59 -12.98 1.50
N THR A 110 0.23 -14.18 1.10
CA THR A 110 0.77 -15.43 1.63
C THR A 110 1.48 -16.20 0.53
N GLU A 111 2.67 -16.68 0.82
CA GLU A 111 3.36 -17.71 0.05
C GLU A 111 3.57 -18.95 0.91
N ALA A 112 3.34 -20.12 0.31
CA ALA A 112 3.63 -21.41 0.88
C ALA A 112 4.36 -22.25 -0.16
N PRO A 113 5.51 -22.84 0.16
CA PRO A 113 6.21 -23.72 -0.75
C PRO A 113 5.43 -25.03 -0.95
N SER A 114 5.79 -25.80 -1.98
CA SER A 114 5.28 -27.15 -2.17
C SER A 114 5.72 -28.05 -1.04
N GLU A 115 4.97 -29.15 -0.82
CA GLU A 115 5.35 -30.18 0.15
C GLU A 115 6.77 -30.68 -0.12
N ASN A 116 7.56 -30.87 0.96
CA ASN A 116 8.96 -31.25 0.94
C ASN A 116 9.93 -30.18 0.42
N SER A 117 9.59 -28.91 0.56
CA SER A 117 10.51 -27.83 0.30
C SER A 117 11.78 -27.93 1.18
N PRO A 118 12.97 -27.76 0.60
CA PRO A 118 14.22 -27.76 1.37
C PRO A 118 14.35 -26.55 2.30
N SER A 119 13.54 -25.50 2.11
CA SER A 119 13.55 -24.29 2.94
C SER A 119 13.11 -24.55 4.39
N GLY A 120 12.37 -25.61 4.67
CA GLY A 120 11.75 -25.87 5.97
C GLY A 120 10.62 -24.90 6.33
N LEU A 121 10.29 -23.96 5.45
CA LEU A 121 9.18 -23.01 5.61
C LEU A 121 7.85 -23.74 5.37
N ASP A 122 6.87 -23.53 6.25
CA ASP A 122 5.49 -23.95 6.04
C ASP A 122 4.73 -22.90 5.21
N TYR A 123 4.73 -21.66 5.69
CA TYR A 123 4.22 -20.49 4.96
C TYR A 123 4.71 -19.21 5.62
N TYR A 124 4.58 -18.11 4.91
CA TYR A 124 4.63 -16.79 5.50
C TYR A 124 3.48 -15.93 4.99
N THR A 125 3.12 -14.91 5.76
CA THR A 125 2.13 -13.91 5.36
C THR A 125 2.66 -12.52 5.63
N TYR A 126 2.64 -11.69 4.61
CA TYR A 126 2.92 -10.26 4.67
C TYR A 126 1.60 -9.50 4.75
N TYR A 127 1.37 -8.81 5.84
CA TYR A 127 0.20 -7.98 6.07
C TYR A 127 0.53 -6.51 5.85
N GLU A 128 -0.40 -5.80 5.24
CA GLU A 128 -0.31 -4.37 5.02
C GLU A 128 -1.62 -3.72 5.42
N TYR A 129 -1.53 -2.69 6.25
CA TYR A 129 -2.63 -1.83 6.64
C TYR A 129 -2.33 -0.40 6.25
N LYS A 130 -3.28 0.24 5.54
CA LYS A 130 -3.21 1.66 5.18
C LYS A 130 -4.49 2.35 5.63
N LYS A 131 -4.33 3.54 6.18
CA LYS A 131 -5.43 4.43 6.54
C LYS A 131 -5.11 5.82 6.04
N MET A 132 -6.09 6.46 5.42
CA MET A 132 -5.99 7.82 4.92
C MET A 132 -7.29 8.54 5.25
N ASN A 133 -7.19 9.72 5.81
CA ASN A 133 -8.33 10.59 6.04
C ASN A 133 -7.91 12.05 5.86
N GLY A 134 -8.83 12.86 5.36
CA GLY A 134 -8.55 14.26 5.13
C GLY A 134 -9.77 15.09 4.81
N VAL A 135 -9.56 16.40 4.91
CA VAL A 135 -10.54 17.41 4.54
C VAL A 135 -9.91 18.34 3.51
N GLY A 136 -10.66 18.65 2.47
CA GLY A 136 -10.25 19.58 1.42
C GLY A 136 -11.24 20.72 1.25
N THR A 137 -10.78 21.84 0.74
CA THR A 137 -11.63 22.99 0.41
C THR A 137 -11.37 23.49 -0.99
N ASN A 138 -12.41 23.93 -1.69
CA ASN A 138 -12.32 24.57 -2.98
C ASN A 138 -13.37 25.67 -3.14
N LEU A 139 -13.18 26.51 -4.14
CA LEU A 139 -14.08 27.57 -4.53
C LEU A 139 -14.43 27.40 -6.02
N LYS A 140 -15.72 27.60 -6.34
CA LYS A 140 -16.22 27.58 -7.71
C LYS A 140 -16.98 28.88 -7.94
N PHE A 141 -16.63 29.57 -9.02
CA PHE A 141 -17.29 30.82 -9.41
C PHE A 141 -17.84 30.67 -10.81
N GLY A 142 -19.10 31.11 -11.02
CA GLY A 142 -19.75 31.06 -12.30
C GLY A 142 -20.46 32.37 -12.65
N VAL A 143 -20.48 32.72 -13.93
CA VAL A 143 -21.18 33.85 -14.46
C VAL A 143 -21.98 33.45 -15.70
N ILE A 144 -23.21 33.94 -15.80
CA ILE A 144 -24.02 33.86 -17.03
C ILE A 144 -24.44 35.29 -17.38
N TYR A 145 -24.10 35.69 -18.59
CA TYR A 145 -24.51 36.99 -19.15
C TYR A 145 -25.49 36.80 -20.30
N ARG A 146 -26.59 37.51 -20.21
CA ARG A 146 -27.69 37.49 -21.21
C ARG A 146 -27.83 38.86 -21.84
N PRO A 147 -27.08 39.15 -22.94
CA PRO A 147 -27.15 40.44 -23.63
C PRO A 147 -28.53 40.72 -24.23
N ILE A 148 -29.15 39.69 -24.83
CA ILE A 148 -30.50 39.71 -25.39
C ILE A 148 -31.25 38.44 -24.95
N PRO A 149 -32.59 38.40 -25.01
CA PRO A 149 -33.39 37.26 -24.55
C PRO A 149 -33.00 35.91 -25.15
N GLU A 150 -32.49 35.91 -26.36
CA GLU A 150 -32.18 34.72 -27.16
C GLU A 150 -30.79 34.18 -26.92
N ILE A 151 -29.86 35.00 -26.38
CA ILE A 151 -28.44 34.62 -26.22
C ILE A 151 -28.05 34.61 -24.75
N ARG A 152 -27.42 33.53 -24.32
CA ARG A 152 -26.81 33.35 -23.00
C ARG A 152 -25.36 32.92 -23.17
N LEU A 153 -24.45 33.65 -22.53
CA LEU A 153 -23.01 33.34 -22.47
C LEU A 153 -22.66 32.99 -21.04
N GLY A 154 -22.03 31.84 -20.84
CA GLY A 154 -21.63 31.35 -19.50
C GLY A 154 -20.15 31.07 -19.42
N ALA A 155 -19.59 31.38 -18.28
CA ALA A 155 -18.22 30.99 -17.92
C ALA A 155 -18.19 30.55 -16.46
N ALA A 156 -17.27 29.60 -16.15
CA ALA A 156 -17.01 29.16 -14.78
C ALA A 156 -15.52 28.92 -14.57
N ILE A 157 -15.07 29.21 -13.36
CA ILE A 157 -13.73 28.91 -12.89
C ILE A 157 -13.82 28.12 -11.59
N HIS A 158 -12.98 27.09 -11.46
CA HIS A 158 -12.84 26.30 -10.26
C HIS A 158 -11.40 26.37 -9.78
N THR A 159 -11.22 26.56 -8.47
CA THR A 159 -9.88 26.44 -7.88
C THR A 159 -9.50 24.96 -7.75
N PRO A 160 -8.21 24.62 -7.64
CA PRO A 160 -7.79 23.34 -7.10
C PRO A 160 -8.41 23.11 -5.72
N THR A 161 -8.52 21.85 -5.31
CA THR A 161 -8.91 21.50 -3.94
C THR A 161 -7.64 21.41 -3.10
N TRP A 162 -7.58 22.18 -2.03
CA TRP A 162 -6.50 22.12 -1.05
C TRP A 162 -6.88 21.16 0.06
N TYR A 163 -6.12 20.04 0.17
CA TYR A 163 -6.34 18.99 1.16
C TYR A 163 -5.36 19.11 2.32
N ASN A 164 -5.90 18.89 3.51
CA ASN A 164 -5.12 18.48 4.68
C ASN A 164 -5.37 17.00 4.91
N MET A 165 -4.33 16.17 4.78
CA MET A 165 -4.42 14.72 4.76
C MET A 165 -3.58 14.12 5.86
N ASN A 166 -4.15 13.13 6.57
CA ASN A 166 -3.42 12.24 7.46
C ASN A 166 -3.30 10.86 6.81
N TYR A 167 -2.11 10.32 6.80
CA TYR A 167 -1.82 8.99 6.28
C TYR A 167 -1.07 8.19 7.34
N SER A 168 -1.52 6.96 7.59
CA SER A 168 -0.82 6.00 8.42
C SER A 168 -0.73 4.65 7.70
N MET A 169 0.40 3.98 7.90
CA MET A 169 0.69 2.67 7.35
C MET A 169 1.29 1.79 8.43
N ALA A 170 0.88 0.54 8.45
CA ALA A 170 1.49 -0.50 9.25
C ALA A 170 1.73 -1.73 8.37
N THR A 171 2.82 -2.42 8.62
CA THR A 171 3.14 -3.68 7.97
C THR A 171 3.59 -4.69 9.01
N SER A 172 3.26 -5.95 8.79
CA SER A 172 3.77 -7.06 9.59
C SER A 172 4.07 -8.27 8.72
N ILE A 173 5.01 -9.07 9.15
CA ILE A 173 5.28 -10.38 8.56
C ILE A 173 5.17 -11.43 9.65
N TYR A 174 4.47 -12.50 9.34
CA TYR A 174 4.43 -13.73 10.10
C TYR A 174 5.01 -14.84 9.25
N SER A 175 5.95 -15.63 9.81
CA SER A 175 6.49 -16.83 9.19
C SER A 175 6.29 -18.04 10.10
N SER A 176 6.07 -19.21 9.51
CA SER A 176 5.91 -20.49 10.19
C SER A 176 6.85 -21.52 9.58
N PHE A 177 7.68 -22.15 10.40
CA PHE A 177 8.65 -23.16 10.00
C PHE A 177 8.33 -24.51 10.63
N TYR A 178 8.69 -25.59 9.97
CA TYR A 178 8.67 -26.90 10.56
C TYR A 178 9.86 -27.06 11.53
N THR A 179 9.60 -27.56 12.74
CA THR A 179 10.64 -27.77 13.77
C THR A 179 11.49 -29.01 13.53
N SER A 180 11.09 -29.84 12.57
CA SER A 180 11.84 -31.00 12.07
C SER A 180 11.49 -31.25 10.62
N GLN A 181 12.25 -32.10 9.92
CA GLN A 181 11.90 -32.55 8.56
C GLN A 181 10.59 -33.36 8.50
N ASP A 182 10.04 -33.75 9.65
CA ASP A 182 8.71 -34.37 9.75
C ASP A 182 7.67 -33.28 10.09
N PRO A 183 6.76 -32.93 9.14
CA PRO A 183 5.72 -31.90 9.34
C PRO A 183 4.76 -32.17 10.50
N SER A 184 4.73 -33.41 11.01
CA SER A 184 3.90 -33.81 12.16
C SER A 184 4.45 -33.38 13.52
N ASN A 185 5.73 -32.99 13.59
CA ASN A 185 6.46 -32.77 14.85
C ASN A 185 6.41 -31.34 15.42
N GLY A 186 5.66 -30.45 14.82
CA GLY A 186 5.47 -29.09 15.33
C GLY A 186 5.97 -27.99 14.40
N ARG A 187 5.65 -26.75 14.76
CA ARG A 187 5.97 -25.54 14.02
C ARG A 187 6.46 -24.48 14.95
N GLU A 188 7.36 -23.64 14.47
CA GLU A 188 7.84 -22.44 15.12
C GLU A 188 7.47 -21.22 14.29
N GLY A 189 6.91 -20.18 14.93
CA GLY A 189 6.46 -18.97 14.25
C GLY A 189 7.27 -17.77 14.68
N TYR A 190 7.52 -16.87 13.75
CA TYR A 190 8.16 -15.58 13.96
C TYR A 190 7.22 -14.48 13.44
N ASP A 191 7.09 -13.40 14.24
CA ASP A 191 6.20 -12.28 13.95
C ASP A 191 6.90 -10.97 14.23
N PHE A 192 6.91 -10.08 13.24
CA PHE A 192 7.47 -8.74 13.36
C PHE A 192 6.57 -7.69 12.72
N ASP A 193 6.38 -6.58 13.44
CA ASP A 193 5.53 -5.48 13.05
C ASP A 193 6.32 -4.19 12.86
N PHE A 194 5.90 -3.35 11.93
CA PHE A 194 6.36 -1.99 11.81
C PHE A 194 5.18 -1.03 11.57
N TYR A 195 5.16 0.06 12.32
CA TYR A 195 4.15 1.11 12.23
C TYR A 195 4.81 2.42 11.82
N SER A 196 4.27 3.08 10.80
CA SER A 196 4.67 4.46 10.52
C SER A 196 4.10 5.38 11.59
N PRO A 197 4.83 6.40 12.03
CA PRO A 197 4.21 7.48 12.79
C PRO A 197 3.09 8.12 11.95
N ASP A 198 2.00 8.56 12.62
CA ASP A 198 0.92 9.31 11.97
C ASP A 198 1.46 10.65 11.46
N TYR A 199 1.34 10.92 10.15
CA TYR A 199 1.70 12.17 9.50
C TYR A 199 0.45 12.96 9.11
#